data_30e11e9b8b0f68b573b1313e7ef8d475
#
_entry.id   30e11e9b8b0f68b573b1313e7ef8d475
#
_cell.length_a   1.000
_cell.length_b   1.000
_cell.length_c   1.000
_cell.angle_alpha   90.00
_cell.angle_beta   90.00
_cell.angle_gamma   90.00
#
_symmetry.space_group_name_H-M   'P 1'
#
loop_
_entity.id
_entity.type
_entity.pdbx_description
1 polymer ?
#
loop_
_entity_poly.entity_id
_entity_poly.type
_entity_poly.pdbx_seq_one_letter_code
_entity_poly.pdbx_strand_id
1 'polypeptide(L)'
;MSRRTYGNTLLLWLKLICCMVKDNSKLFLLVLLGMLTAFGPFVTDMYLPSLPAMGDYFQTASSMVQLGLTTSMIGLAAGQILFGPLSDRYGRRIPLLAAMWLFIVSTILCLFARDIHQFVAFRLVQGIAGAGGIVIARSVAADKYSGKELAKMLAVIGAINGVAPVVAPIIGGVFTEAIGWQGIFGILLGLGVVLLVGSYCFRESLPKEHRSVSRWGDTFRS
;
A
#
# COMPACT_ATOMS: atom_id res chain seq x y z
N MET A 1 -24.88 -27.47 -21.04
CA MET A 1 -25.39 -27.39 -19.65
C MET A 1 -24.38 -26.74 -18.69
N SER A 2 -23.58 -25.74 -19.13
CA SER A 2 -22.44 -25.21 -18.34
C SER A 2 -22.44 -23.69 -18.12
N ARG A 3 -23.33 -22.90 -18.66
CA ARG A 3 -23.32 -21.43 -18.52
C ARG A 3 -24.07 -20.88 -17.29
N ARG A 4 -24.93 -21.69 -16.61
CA ARG A 4 -25.69 -21.23 -15.43
C ARG A 4 -24.93 -21.30 -14.11
N THR A 5 -23.88 -22.11 -14.01
CA THR A 5 -23.12 -22.32 -12.77
C THR A 5 -22.18 -21.15 -12.47
N TYR A 6 -21.55 -20.56 -13.49
CA TYR A 6 -20.60 -19.44 -13.31
C TYR A 6 -21.28 -18.12 -12.91
N GLY A 7 -22.53 -17.89 -13.37
CA GLY A 7 -23.29 -16.69 -12.98
C GLY A 7 -23.68 -16.68 -11.49
N ASN A 8 -24.00 -17.85 -10.95
CA ASN A 8 -24.38 -17.97 -9.53
C ASN A 8 -23.18 -17.86 -8.57
N THR A 9 -22.01 -18.36 -8.95
CA THR A 9 -20.78 -18.21 -8.15
C THR A 9 -20.32 -16.76 -8.14
N LEU A 10 -20.32 -16.07 -9.27
CA LEU A 10 -19.97 -14.65 -9.33
C LEU A 10 -20.93 -13.77 -8.50
N LEU A 11 -22.23 -14.05 -8.59
CA LEU A 11 -23.27 -13.37 -7.79
C LEU A 11 -23.15 -13.68 -6.29
N LEU A 12 -22.74 -14.90 -5.92
CA LEU A 12 -22.45 -15.28 -4.53
C LEU A 12 -21.19 -14.56 -4.02
N TRP A 13 -20.12 -14.48 -4.82
CA TRP A 13 -18.93 -13.72 -4.48
C TRP A 13 -19.21 -12.22 -4.35
N LEU A 14 -19.99 -11.64 -5.26
CA LEU A 14 -20.42 -10.24 -5.18
C LEU A 14 -21.31 -9.97 -3.96
N LYS A 15 -22.22 -10.89 -3.61
CA LYS A 15 -23.03 -10.80 -2.40
C LYS A 15 -22.20 -10.97 -1.13
N LEU A 16 -21.24 -11.88 -1.11
CA LEU A 16 -20.28 -12.04 0.01
C LEU A 16 -19.42 -10.80 0.19
N ILE A 17 -18.85 -10.28 -0.90
CA ILE A 17 -18.07 -9.02 -0.88
C ILE A 17 -18.98 -7.86 -0.43
N CYS A 18 -20.19 -7.76 -0.94
CA CYS A 18 -21.13 -6.71 -0.55
C CYS A 18 -21.58 -6.83 0.91
N CYS A 19 -21.75 -8.06 1.43
CA CYS A 19 -22.09 -8.31 2.83
C CYS A 19 -20.88 -8.04 3.76
N MET A 20 -19.66 -8.40 3.35
CA MET A 20 -18.43 -8.08 4.08
C MET A 20 -18.16 -6.57 4.14
N VAL A 21 -18.53 -5.85 3.08
CA VAL A 21 -18.35 -4.41 2.94
C VAL A 21 -19.41 -3.61 3.71
N LYS A 22 -20.61 -4.20 3.95
CA LYS A 22 -21.76 -3.46 4.46
C LYS A 22 -21.56 -2.82 5.84
N ASP A 23 -20.67 -3.36 6.69
CA ASP A 23 -20.45 -2.87 8.05
C ASP A 23 -18.97 -2.84 8.51
N ASN A 24 -17.98 -2.74 7.60
CA ASN A 24 -16.58 -2.88 7.99
C ASN A 24 -16.34 -4.15 8.84
N SER A 25 -16.77 -5.31 8.32
CA SER A 25 -16.67 -6.57 9.09
C SER A 25 -15.24 -6.80 9.58
N LYS A 26 -15.08 -7.46 10.74
CA LYS A 26 -13.76 -7.75 11.34
C LYS A 26 -12.81 -8.40 10.32
N LEU A 27 -13.32 -9.33 9.50
CA LEU A 27 -12.53 -10.03 8.50
C LEU A 27 -12.12 -9.09 7.35
N PHE A 28 -13.04 -8.25 6.85
CA PHE A 28 -12.72 -7.26 5.81
C PHE A 28 -11.63 -6.30 6.29
N LEU A 29 -11.76 -5.75 7.50
CA LEU A 29 -10.75 -4.86 8.07
C LEU A 29 -9.43 -5.59 8.26
N LEU A 30 -9.42 -6.82 8.79
CA LEU A 30 -8.20 -7.59 8.98
C LEU A 30 -7.44 -7.78 7.65
N VAL A 31 -8.15 -8.18 6.59
CA VAL A 31 -7.55 -8.39 5.27
C VAL A 31 -7.09 -7.07 4.67
N LEU A 32 -7.93 -6.04 4.66
CA LEU A 32 -7.58 -4.73 4.09
C LEU A 32 -6.40 -4.09 4.82
N LEU A 33 -6.44 -4.03 6.16
CA LEU A 33 -5.37 -3.42 6.95
C LEU A 33 -4.08 -4.23 6.88
N GLY A 34 -4.18 -5.57 6.88
CA GLY A 34 -3.05 -6.46 6.68
C GLY A 34 -2.39 -6.25 5.32
N MET A 35 -3.16 -6.17 4.24
CA MET A 35 -2.63 -5.91 2.90
C MET A 35 -2.03 -4.50 2.78
N LEU A 36 -2.66 -3.48 3.36
CA LEU A 36 -2.14 -2.12 3.36
C LEU A 36 -0.79 -2.00 4.09
N THR A 37 -0.58 -2.78 5.16
CA THR A 37 0.71 -2.77 5.88
C THR A 37 1.77 -3.60 5.18
N ALA A 38 1.42 -4.74 4.62
CA ALA A 38 2.33 -5.57 3.81
C ALA A 38 2.79 -4.85 2.53
N PHE A 39 2.02 -3.88 2.08
CA PHE A 39 2.28 -3.16 0.84
C PHE A 39 3.64 -2.44 0.83
N GLY A 40 4.09 -1.89 1.99
CA GLY A 40 5.41 -1.27 2.13
C GLY A 40 6.55 -2.20 1.70
N PRO A 41 6.74 -3.35 2.36
CA PRO A 41 7.73 -4.35 1.96
C PRO A 41 7.59 -4.84 0.51
N PHE A 42 6.39 -5.01 -0.01
CA PHE A 42 6.21 -5.35 -1.42
C PHE A 42 6.75 -4.27 -2.35
N VAL A 43 6.51 -3.00 -2.03
CA VAL A 43 7.01 -1.87 -2.83
C VAL A 43 8.52 -1.73 -2.75
N THR A 44 9.15 -2.04 -1.61
CA THR A 44 10.60 -1.88 -1.41
C THR A 44 11.40 -3.10 -1.82
N ASP A 45 10.90 -4.31 -1.56
CA ASP A 45 11.74 -5.50 -1.59
C ASP A 45 11.47 -6.40 -2.80
N MET A 46 10.27 -6.31 -3.40
CA MET A 46 9.88 -7.17 -4.50
C MET A 46 10.71 -6.95 -5.77
N TYR A 47 11.25 -5.74 -5.99
CA TYR A 47 12.06 -5.47 -7.18
C TYR A 47 13.58 -5.67 -6.97
N LEU A 48 14.03 -5.99 -5.74
CA LEU A 48 15.45 -6.21 -5.46
C LEU A 48 16.13 -7.23 -6.38
N PRO A 49 15.50 -8.38 -6.72
CA PRO A 49 16.11 -9.33 -7.64
C PRO A 49 16.28 -8.77 -9.07
N SER A 50 15.54 -7.74 -9.44
CA SER A 50 15.60 -7.13 -10.78
C SER A 50 16.63 -6.00 -10.92
N LEU A 51 17.35 -5.65 -9.84
CA LEU A 51 18.36 -4.57 -9.87
C LEU A 51 19.41 -4.73 -10.98
N PRO A 52 19.99 -5.93 -11.25
CA PRO A 52 20.96 -6.09 -12.35
C PRO A 52 20.33 -5.79 -13.71
N ALA A 53 19.16 -6.36 -14.01
CA ALA A 53 18.45 -6.14 -15.26
C ALA A 53 18.04 -4.67 -15.47
N MET A 54 17.74 -3.95 -14.39
CA MET A 54 17.49 -2.51 -14.44
C MET A 54 18.77 -1.71 -14.72
N GLY A 55 19.92 -2.13 -14.17
CA GLY A 55 21.22 -1.54 -14.48
C GLY A 55 21.54 -1.62 -15.98
N ASP A 56 21.29 -2.78 -16.57
CA ASP A 56 21.46 -3.00 -18.02
C ASP A 56 20.47 -2.19 -18.85
N TYR A 57 19.20 -2.13 -18.42
CA TYR A 57 18.16 -1.37 -19.12
C TYR A 57 18.43 0.13 -19.14
N PHE A 58 18.81 0.73 -17.99
CA PHE A 58 19.10 2.16 -17.87
C PHE A 58 20.54 2.52 -18.23
N GLN A 59 21.37 1.54 -18.63
CA GLN A 59 22.79 1.70 -18.96
C GLN A 59 23.53 2.46 -17.83
N THR A 60 23.35 2.02 -16.58
CA THR A 60 23.85 2.72 -15.40
C THR A 60 24.45 1.76 -14.37
N ALA A 61 25.26 2.29 -13.45
CA ALA A 61 25.81 1.51 -12.37
C ALA A 61 24.73 1.01 -11.41
N SER A 62 24.91 -0.19 -10.84
CA SER A 62 23.98 -0.78 -9.85
C SER A 62 23.72 0.14 -8.64
N SER A 63 24.70 0.98 -8.27
CA SER A 63 24.56 1.98 -7.21
C SER A 63 23.46 3.00 -7.50
N MET A 64 23.31 3.43 -8.76
CA MET A 64 22.25 4.36 -9.17
C MET A 64 20.86 3.71 -9.11
N VAL A 65 20.75 2.43 -9.46
CA VAL A 65 19.48 1.69 -9.32
C VAL A 65 19.11 1.50 -7.84
N GLN A 66 20.10 1.25 -6.97
CA GLN A 66 19.91 1.17 -5.52
C GLN A 66 19.46 2.51 -4.90
N LEU A 67 19.79 3.66 -5.50
CA LEU A 67 19.24 4.95 -5.08
C LEU A 67 17.70 4.97 -5.19
N GLY A 68 17.12 4.23 -6.13
CA GLY A 68 15.66 4.05 -6.21
C GLY A 68 15.06 3.39 -4.96
N LEU A 69 15.77 2.45 -4.32
CA LEU A 69 15.38 1.90 -3.02
C LEU A 69 15.49 2.94 -1.92
N THR A 70 16.65 3.60 -1.84
CA THR A 70 16.91 4.61 -0.81
C THR A 70 15.88 5.74 -0.85
N THR A 71 15.61 6.27 -2.04
CA THR A 71 14.62 7.36 -2.21
C THR A 71 13.20 6.89 -1.89
N SER A 72 12.84 5.65 -2.23
CA SER A 72 11.56 5.06 -1.84
C SER A 72 11.43 4.95 -0.32
N MET A 73 12.49 4.55 0.39
CA MET A 73 12.51 4.49 1.86
C MET A 73 12.44 5.88 2.50
N ILE A 74 13.16 6.87 1.94
CA ILE A 74 13.04 8.27 2.38
C ILE A 74 11.60 8.77 2.16
N GLY A 75 11.02 8.46 1.00
CA GLY A 75 9.62 8.76 0.70
C GLY A 75 8.67 8.13 1.70
N LEU A 76 8.88 6.86 2.04
CA LEU A 76 8.10 6.14 3.02
C LEU A 76 8.17 6.80 4.41
N ALA A 77 9.35 7.21 4.86
CA ALA A 77 9.53 7.90 6.13
C ALA A 77 8.84 9.28 6.13
N ALA A 78 9.07 10.09 5.10
CA ALA A 78 8.43 11.40 4.94
C ALA A 78 6.90 11.28 4.84
N GLY A 79 6.41 10.29 4.09
CA GLY A 79 4.98 10.03 3.96
C GLY A 79 4.32 9.64 5.28
N GLN A 80 5.00 8.91 6.17
CA GLN A 80 4.47 8.58 7.50
C GLN A 80 4.23 9.84 8.34
N ILE A 81 5.17 10.77 8.30
CA ILE A 81 5.06 12.06 9.00
C ILE A 81 3.92 12.90 8.41
N LEU A 82 3.71 12.83 7.10
CA LEU A 82 2.67 13.59 6.40
C LEU A 82 1.27 13.01 6.59
N PHE A 83 1.09 11.71 6.36
CA PHE A 83 -0.24 11.07 6.37
C PHE A 83 -0.81 10.86 7.77
N GLY A 84 0.01 10.82 8.83
CA GLY A 84 -0.47 10.76 10.21
C GLY A 84 -1.41 11.93 10.52
N PRO A 85 -0.90 13.17 10.63
CA PRO A 85 -1.72 14.33 10.93
C PRO A 85 -2.81 14.61 9.89
N LEU A 86 -2.53 14.32 8.61
CA LEU A 86 -3.51 14.49 7.53
C LEU A 86 -4.74 13.60 7.75
N SER A 87 -4.54 12.35 8.17
CA SER A 87 -5.61 11.41 8.44
C SER A 87 -6.39 11.73 9.73
N ASP A 88 -5.74 12.34 10.72
CA ASP A 88 -6.40 12.81 11.94
C ASP A 88 -7.29 14.03 11.69
N ARG A 89 -6.94 14.86 10.72
CA ARG A 89 -7.66 16.08 10.37
C ARG A 89 -8.82 15.84 9.40
N TYR A 90 -8.58 15.10 8.33
CA TYR A 90 -9.56 14.91 7.26
C TYR A 90 -10.38 13.62 7.38
N GLY A 91 -10.05 12.78 8.37
CA GLY A 91 -10.59 11.42 8.50
C GLY A 91 -9.70 10.42 7.77
N ARG A 92 -9.93 9.14 7.99
CA ARG A 92 -9.06 8.05 7.49
C ARG A 92 -9.26 7.79 5.99
N ARG A 93 -10.50 7.86 5.53
CA ARG A 93 -10.88 7.44 4.18
C ARG A 93 -10.30 8.34 3.07
N ILE A 94 -10.40 9.66 3.21
CA ILE A 94 -9.99 10.60 2.15
C ILE A 94 -8.47 10.54 1.93
N PRO A 95 -7.61 10.65 2.96
CA PRO A 95 -6.17 10.53 2.76
C PRO A 95 -5.73 9.14 2.29
N LEU A 96 -6.44 8.07 2.69
CA LEU A 96 -6.16 6.72 2.18
C LEU A 96 -6.41 6.62 0.68
N LEU A 97 -7.55 7.12 0.19
CA LEU A 97 -7.86 7.15 -1.25
C LEU A 97 -6.84 8.00 -2.02
N ALA A 98 -6.47 9.18 -1.49
CA ALA A 98 -5.46 10.03 -2.10
C ALA A 98 -4.09 9.33 -2.18
N ALA A 99 -3.68 8.62 -1.12
CA ALA A 99 -2.46 7.84 -1.08
C ALA A 99 -2.47 6.71 -2.13
N MET A 100 -3.57 5.96 -2.24
CA MET A 100 -3.68 4.86 -3.22
C MET A 100 -3.70 5.37 -4.65
N TRP A 101 -4.36 6.49 -4.94
CA TRP A 101 -4.31 7.13 -6.25
C TRP A 101 -2.90 7.61 -6.59
N LEU A 102 -2.24 8.31 -5.66
CA LEU A 102 -0.86 8.75 -5.83
C LEU A 102 0.09 7.57 -6.09
N PHE A 103 -0.13 6.44 -5.40
CA PHE A 103 0.64 5.22 -5.60
C PHE A 103 0.47 4.68 -7.02
N ILE A 104 -0.77 4.56 -7.50
CA ILE A 104 -1.06 4.07 -8.86
C ILE A 104 -0.38 4.96 -9.91
N VAL A 105 -0.55 6.29 -9.79
CA VAL A 105 0.06 7.24 -10.72
C VAL A 105 1.58 7.14 -10.70
N SER A 106 2.21 7.13 -9.52
CA SER A 106 3.66 7.02 -9.41
C SER A 106 4.20 5.68 -9.91
N THR A 107 3.47 4.57 -9.72
CA THR A 107 3.83 3.26 -10.26
C THR A 107 3.78 3.25 -11.80
N ILE A 108 2.76 3.86 -12.39
CA ILE A 108 2.67 4.04 -13.84
C ILE A 108 3.85 4.88 -14.35
N LEU A 109 4.18 5.97 -13.68
CA LEU A 109 5.33 6.80 -14.04
C LEU A 109 6.65 6.03 -13.94
N CYS A 110 6.83 5.16 -12.93
CA CYS A 110 7.99 4.27 -12.84
C CYS A 110 8.10 3.33 -14.04
N LEU A 111 6.97 2.78 -14.51
CA LEU A 111 6.93 1.91 -15.69
C LEU A 111 7.35 2.62 -16.99
N PHE A 112 7.03 3.89 -17.11
CA PHE A 112 7.35 4.70 -18.30
C PHE A 112 8.61 5.54 -18.15
N ALA A 113 9.39 5.36 -17.07
CA ALA A 113 10.65 6.05 -16.88
C ALA A 113 11.65 5.69 -17.99
N ARG A 114 12.20 6.72 -18.64
CA ARG A 114 13.17 6.57 -19.74
C ARG A 114 14.62 6.67 -19.26
N ASP A 115 14.82 7.21 -18.08
CA ASP A 115 16.08 7.55 -17.48
C ASP A 115 16.05 7.22 -15.98
N ILE A 116 17.21 6.84 -15.44
CA ILE A 116 17.35 6.42 -14.05
C ILE A 116 17.00 7.54 -13.06
N HIS A 117 17.26 8.81 -13.39
CA HIS A 117 16.94 9.94 -12.53
C HIS A 117 15.43 10.12 -12.41
N GLN A 118 14.67 9.96 -13.51
CA GLN A 118 13.21 9.97 -13.51
C GLN A 118 12.67 8.84 -12.65
N PHE A 119 13.22 7.63 -12.84
CA PHE A 119 12.83 6.46 -12.05
C PHE A 119 13.04 6.71 -10.54
N VAL A 120 14.22 7.19 -10.14
CA VAL A 120 14.56 7.50 -8.75
C VAL A 120 13.61 8.55 -8.16
N ALA A 121 13.27 9.61 -8.93
CA ALA A 121 12.32 10.63 -8.50
C ALA A 121 10.90 10.06 -8.31
N PHE A 122 10.44 9.22 -9.24
CA PHE A 122 9.13 8.59 -9.13
C PHE A 122 9.06 7.58 -7.97
N ARG A 123 10.17 6.90 -7.64
CA ARG A 123 10.29 6.03 -6.47
C ARG A 123 10.10 6.78 -5.16
N LEU A 124 10.61 8.02 -5.06
CA LEU A 124 10.37 8.88 -3.90
C LEU A 124 8.86 9.11 -3.70
N VAL A 125 8.16 9.52 -4.78
CA VAL A 125 6.70 9.77 -4.75
C VAL A 125 5.93 8.50 -4.41
N GLN A 126 6.33 7.36 -5.00
CA GLN A 126 5.74 6.05 -4.73
C GLN A 126 5.91 5.64 -3.26
N GLY A 127 7.08 5.90 -2.67
CA GLY A 127 7.33 5.67 -1.24
C GLY A 127 6.42 6.52 -0.35
N ILE A 128 6.31 7.84 -0.64
CA ILE A 128 5.38 8.73 0.08
C ILE A 128 3.95 8.17 0.05
N ALA A 129 3.50 7.76 -1.12
CA ALA A 129 2.16 7.21 -1.31
C ALA A 129 1.95 5.90 -0.53
N GLY A 130 2.92 4.97 -0.58
CA GLY A 130 2.87 3.71 0.15
C GLY A 130 2.76 3.88 1.66
N ALA A 131 3.39 4.92 2.21
CA ALA A 131 3.31 5.25 3.63
C ALA A 131 1.89 5.52 4.12
N GLY A 132 1.05 6.13 3.27
CA GLY A 132 -0.34 6.44 3.60
C GLY A 132 -1.13 5.19 3.98
N GLY A 133 -0.97 4.10 3.23
CA GLY A 133 -1.60 2.82 3.54
C GLY A 133 -1.19 2.27 4.90
N ILE A 134 0.12 2.27 5.21
CA ILE A 134 0.67 1.72 6.44
C ILE A 134 0.20 2.50 7.68
N VAL A 135 0.30 3.84 7.63
CA VAL A 135 -0.08 4.69 8.77
C VAL A 135 -1.56 4.61 9.03
N ILE A 136 -2.36 4.77 7.97
CA ILE A 136 -3.81 4.79 8.11
C ILE A 136 -4.35 3.43 8.54
N ALA A 137 -3.75 2.32 8.09
CA ALA A 137 -4.12 0.99 8.56
C ALA A 137 -4.00 0.84 10.08
N ARG A 138 -2.89 1.30 10.66
CA ARG A 138 -2.68 1.29 12.12
C ARG A 138 -3.65 2.20 12.86
N SER A 139 -3.88 3.40 12.32
CA SER A 139 -4.85 4.35 12.89
C SER A 139 -6.28 3.80 12.87
N VAL A 140 -6.72 3.19 11.77
CA VAL A 140 -8.04 2.54 11.67
C VAL A 140 -8.18 1.40 12.68
N ALA A 141 -7.13 0.61 12.89
CA ALA A 141 -7.13 -0.43 13.91
C ALA A 141 -7.34 0.17 15.32
N ALA A 142 -6.64 1.26 15.64
CA ALA A 142 -6.77 1.96 16.92
C ALA A 142 -8.13 2.66 17.09
N ASP A 143 -8.73 3.18 16.02
CA ASP A 143 -10.06 3.80 16.06
C ASP A 143 -11.19 2.77 16.30
N LYS A 144 -11.02 1.53 15.84
CA LYS A 144 -12.07 0.51 15.84
C LYS A 144 -11.98 -0.48 16.98
N TYR A 145 -10.79 -0.70 17.53
CA TYR A 145 -10.52 -1.70 18.53
C TYR A 145 -9.82 -1.10 19.74
N SER A 146 -10.01 -1.69 20.92
CA SER A 146 -9.39 -1.27 22.18
C SER A 146 -8.91 -2.47 23.00
N GLY A 147 -8.02 -2.24 23.94
CA GLY A 147 -7.54 -3.25 24.88
C GLY A 147 -6.99 -4.50 24.19
N LYS A 148 -7.45 -5.68 24.60
CA LYS A 148 -6.98 -6.98 24.09
C LYS A 148 -7.31 -7.19 22.61
N GLU A 149 -8.43 -6.65 22.10
CA GLU A 149 -8.79 -6.79 20.68
C GLU A 149 -7.86 -5.96 19.79
N LEU A 150 -7.50 -4.75 20.19
CA LEU A 150 -6.51 -3.94 19.49
C LEU A 150 -5.15 -4.63 19.47
N ALA A 151 -4.69 -5.12 20.61
CA ALA A 151 -3.42 -5.86 20.69
C ALA A 151 -3.39 -7.06 19.74
N LYS A 152 -4.47 -7.84 19.69
CA LYS A 152 -4.60 -8.99 18.77
C LYS A 152 -4.58 -8.54 17.29
N MET A 153 -5.29 -7.47 16.95
CA MET A 153 -5.32 -6.93 15.59
C MET A 153 -3.93 -6.45 15.16
N LEU A 154 -3.26 -5.66 16.02
CA LEU A 154 -1.91 -5.17 15.74
C LEU A 154 -0.88 -6.29 15.67
N ALA A 155 -1.02 -7.36 16.48
CA ALA A 155 -0.14 -8.53 16.41
C ALA A 155 -0.28 -9.26 15.06
N VAL A 156 -1.50 -9.44 14.55
CA VAL A 156 -1.71 -10.06 13.22
C VAL A 156 -1.17 -9.17 12.11
N ILE A 157 -1.44 -7.86 12.15
CA ILE A 157 -0.88 -6.90 11.20
C ILE A 157 0.66 -6.91 11.26
N GLY A 158 1.24 -6.96 12.46
CA GLY A 158 2.67 -7.05 12.68
C GLY A 158 3.27 -8.35 12.13
N ALA A 159 2.60 -9.48 12.31
CA ALA A 159 3.03 -10.77 11.77
C ALA A 159 3.02 -10.75 10.22
N ILE A 160 1.98 -10.21 9.60
CA ILE A 160 1.90 -10.05 8.14
C ILE A 160 3.06 -9.16 7.64
N ASN A 161 3.29 -8.03 8.31
CA ASN A 161 4.37 -7.11 7.97
C ASN A 161 5.78 -7.72 8.18
N GLY A 162 5.94 -8.62 9.14
CA GLY A 162 7.19 -9.36 9.37
C GLY A 162 7.47 -10.45 8.34
N VAL A 163 6.44 -11.09 7.79
CA VAL A 163 6.56 -12.13 6.75
C VAL A 163 6.74 -11.50 5.36
N ALA A 164 6.15 -10.35 5.11
CA ALA A 164 6.16 -9.70 3.80
C ALA A 164 7.57 -9.46 3.21
N PRO A 165 8.60 -9.00 3.97
CA PRO A 165 9.97 -8.81 3.45
C PRO A 165 10.65 -10.12 3.02
N VAL A 166 10.23 -11.25 3.56
CA VAL A 166 10.74 -12.58 3.17
C VAL A 166 10.08 -13.05 1.88
N VAL A 167 8.77 -12.86 1.79
CA VAL A 167 7.96 -13.34 0.65
C VAL A 167 8.14 -12.44 -0.59
N ALA A 168 8.27 -11.13 -0.39
CA ALA A 168 8.34 -10.17 -1.50
C ALA A 168 9.53 -10.42 -2.45
N PRO A 169 10.78 -10.62 -2.00
CA PRO A 169 11.89 -10.91 -2.90
C PRO A 169 11.76 -12.28 -3.60
N ILE A 170 11.18 -13.29 -2.93
CA ILE A 170 10.96 -14.62 -3.53
C ILE A 170 10.00 -14.49 -4.72
N ILE A 171 8.87 -13.84 -4.51
CA ILE A 171 7.90 -13.55 -5.57
C ILE A 171 8.57 -12.70 -6.66
N GLY A 172 9.31 -11.65 -6.26
CA GLY A 172 10.03 -10.78 -7.17
C GLY A 172 11.02 -11.53 -8.06
N GLY A 173 11.80 -12.46 -7.49
CA GLY A 173 12.76 -13.28 -8.24
C GLY A 173 12.09 -14.11 -9.33
N VAL A 174 11.06 -14.88 -8.96
CA VAL A 174 10.30 -15.72 -9.91
C VAL A 174 9.71 -14.90 -11.05
N PHE A 175 9.12 -13.75 -10.74
CA PHE A 175 8.50 -12.89 -11.76
C PHE A 175 9.53 -12.09 -12.57
N THR A 176 10.69 -11.73 -11.99
CA THR A 176 11.77 -11.07 -12.76
C THR A 176 12.23 -11.94 -13.92
N GLU A 177 12.42 -13.25 -13.68
CA GLU A 177 12.82 -14.19 -14.72
C GLU A 177 11.75 -14.38 -15.81
N ALA A 178 10.46 -14.37 -15.41
CA ALA A 178 9.35 -14.64 -16.32
C ALA A 178 8.92 -13.43 -17.16
N ILE A 179 8.83 -12.24 -16.56
CA ILE A 179 8.21 -11.03 -17.15
C ILE A 179 9.06 -9.76 -17.04
N GLY A 180 10.30 -9.88 -16.57
CA GLY A 180 11.22 -8.77 -16.41
C GLY A 180 10.84 -7.80 -15.27
N TRP A 181 11.65 -6.74 -15.10
CA TRP A 181 11.45 -5.75 -14.04
C TRP A 181 10.15 -4.93 -14.21
N GLN A 182 9.75 -4.65 -15.45
CA GLN A 182 8.48 -3.95 -15.72
C GLN A 182 7.28 -4.77 -15.26
N GLY A 183 7.34 -6.08 -15.38
CA GLY A 183 6.28 -6.98 -14.91
C GLY A 183 6.07 -6.88 -13.39
N ILE A 184 7.13 -6.67 -12.61
CA ILE A 184 7.03 -6.47 -11.16
C ILE A 184 6.24 -5.19 -10.85
N PHE A 185 6.54 -4.09 -11.53
CA PHE A 185 5.78 -2.85 -11.36
C PHE A 185 4.32 -3.01 -11.84
N GLY A 186 4.08 -3.85 -12.85
CA GLY A 186 2.73 -4.26 -13.26
C GLY A 186 1.96 -4.99 -12.15
N ILE A 187 2.61 -5.91 -11.44
CA ILE A 187 2.02 -6.60 -10.28
C ILE A 187 1.74 -5.61 -9.14
N LEU A 188 2.69 -4.71 -8.84
CA LEU A 188 2.50 -3.66 -7.84
C LEU A 188 1.33 -2.74 -8.20
N LEU A 189 1.18 -2.41 -9.49
CA LEU A 189 0.03 -1.66 -9.99
C LEU A 189 -1.28 -2.41 -9.76
N GLY A 190 -1.32 -3.70 -10.08
CA GLY A 190 -2.48 -4.55 -9.83
C GLY A 190 -2.87 -4.61 -8.35
N LEU A 191 -1.88 -4.79 -7.46
CA LEU A 191 -2.08 -4.73 -6.01
C LEU A 191 -2.60 -3.36 -5.57
N GLY A 192 -2.03 -2.28 -6.10
CA GLY A 192 -2.49 -0.91 -5.83
C GLY A 192 -3.94 -0.69 -6.22
N VAL A 193 -4.38 -1.21 -7.38
CA VAL A 193 -5.78 -1.16 -7.82
C VAL A 193 -6.69 -1.94 -6.88
N VAL A 194 -6.30 -3.15 -6.48
CA VAL A 194 -7.08 -3.96 -5.51
C VAL A 194 -7.23 -3.21 -4.18
N LEU A 195 -6.16 -2.61 -3.68
CA LEU A 195 -6.19 -1.82 -2.45
C LEU A 195 -7.01 -0.53 -2.59
N LEU A 196 -6.96 0.13 -3.76
CA LEU A 196 -7.81 1.28 -4.05
C LEU A 196 -9.29 0.90 -4.01
N VAL A 197 -9.68 -0.21 -4.64
CA VAL A 197 -11.06 -0.73 -4.61
C VAL A 197 -11.47 -1.07 -3.17
N GLY A 198 -10.61 -1.76 -2.41
CA GLY A 198 -10.85 -2.03 -0.99
C GLY A 198 -11.01 -0.75 -0.17
N SER A 199 -10.22 0.29 -0.47
CA SER A 199 -10.30 1.60 0.19
C SER A 199 -11.58 2.37 -0.18
N TYR A 200 -12.11 2.22 -1.38
CA TYR A 200 -13.44 2.76 -1.75
C TYR A 200 -14.56 2.09 -0.97
N CYS A 201 -14.44 0.79 -0.73
CA CYS A 201 -15.41 0.02 0.06
C CYS A 201 -15.31 0.31 1.57
N PHE A 202 -14.15 0.80 2.03
CA PHE A 202 -13.93 1.15 3.42
C PHE A 202 -14.80 2.33 3.85
N ARG A 203 -15.50 2.19 4.98
CA ARG A 203 -16.28 3.26 5.61
C ARG A 203 -15.41 3.98 6.63
N GLU A 204 -15.58 5.31 6.71
CA GLU A 204 -14.87 6.16 7.67
C GLU A 204 -14.92 5.62 9.09
N SER A 205 -13.77 5.54 9.74
CA SER A 205 -13.63 5.06 11.12
C SER A 205 -13.57 6.18 12.14
N LEU A 206 -13.12 7.39 11.73
CA LEU A 206 -12.96 8.53 12.62
C LEU A 206 -14.16 9.48 12.53
N PRO A 207 -15.02 9.56 13.58
CA PRO A 207 -16.13 10.51 13.66
C PRO A 207 -15.65 11.95 13.49
N LYS A 208 -16.49 12.81 12.93
CA LYS A 208 -16.14 14.23 12.70
C LYS A 208 -15.77 14.97 13.98
N GLU A 209 -16.37 14.57 15.11
CA GLU A 209 -16.16 15.16 16.45
C GLU A 209 -14.77 14.86 17.03
N HIS A 210 -14.15 13.75 16.62
CA HIS A 210 -12.82 13.33 17.09
C HIS A 210 -11.69 13.75 16.13
N ARG A 211 -12.00 14.51 15.08
CA ARG A 211 -10.97 14.99 14.13
C ARG A 211 -10.17 16.11 14.76
N SER A 212 -8.85 16.06 14.63
CA SER A 212 -7.97 17.10 15.13
C SER A 212 -8.25 18.44 14.44
N VAL A 213 -8.53 19.46 15.25
CA VAL A 213 -8.68 20.87 14.81
C VAL A 213 -7.32 21.58 14.88
N SER A 214 -6.29 20.91 15.42
CA SER A 214 -4.96 21.48 15.62
C SER A 214 -4.30 21.94 14.32
N ARG A 215 -3.64 23.10 14.34
CA ARG A 215 -2.78 23.59 13.26
C ARG A 215 -1.55 22.69 13.13
N TRP A 216 -1.06 22.47 11.91
CA TRP A 216 0.13 21.67 11.61
C TRP A 216 1.34 21.98 12.49
N GLY A 217 1.50 23.22 12.95
CA GLY A 217 2.58 23.64 13.83
C GLY A 217 2.48 23.15 15.27
N ASP A 218 1.28 22.85 15.76
CA ASP A 218 1.06 22.46 17.15
C ASP A 218 1.34 20.98 17.40
N THR A 219 1.23 20.16 16.35
CA THR A 219 1.49 18.70 16.41
C THR A 219 2.97 18.38 16.63
N PHE A 220 3.88 19.29 16.29
CA PHE A 220 5.34 19.13 16.47
C PHE A 220 5.89 19.90 17.67
N ARG A 221 5.04 20.55 18.47
CA ARG A 221 5.44 21.37 19.61
C ARG A 221 5.16 20.76 20.99
N SER A 222 4.46 19.62 21.04
CA SER A 222 4.17 18.91 22.31
C SER A 222 5.19 17.83 22.63
#